data_97e4e9228a4ee3728bee34a5e4f0d189
#
_entry.id   97e4e9228a4ee3728bee34a5e4f0d189
#
_cell.length_a   1.000
_cell.length_b   1.000
_cell.length_c   1.000
_cell.angle_alpha   90.00
_cell.angle_beta   90.00
_cell.angle_gamma   90.00
#
_symmetry.space_group_name_H-M   'P 1'
#
loop_
_entity.id
_entity.type
_entity.pdbx_description
1 polymer ?
#
loop_
_entity_poly.entity_id
_entity_poly.type
_entity_poly.pdbx_seq_one_letter_code
_entity_poly.pdbx_strand_id
1 'polypeptide(L)'
;MKPLLVYDCEIVRAIPDRKAEPLPGIEYCEGWRDFENMGISVICAYDYETDRYRVFLEDGFPEFGELLTERTAVAFNGRAFDDKLVAAHGMPTGDTYDLLVEIWAAAGLGPEFRFATHS
;
A
#
# COMPACT_ATOMS: atom_id res chain seq x y z
N MET A 1 -10.70 6.03 19.84
CA MET A 1 -9.65 5.76 18.82
C MET A 1 -9.86 4.38 18.22
N LYS A 2 -9.81 4.28 16.91
CA LYS A 2 -9.90 2.99 16.24
C LYS A 2 -8.62 2.19 16.46
N PRO A 3 -8.71 0.86 16.58
CA PRO A 3 -7.52 0.03 16.68
C PRO A 3 -6.62 0.16 15.45
N LEU A 4 -5.35 -0.14 15.61
CA LEU A 4 -4.37 -0.02 14.53
C LEU A 4 -4.35 -1.26 13.63
N LEU A 5 -4.10 -1.03 12.35
CA LEU A 5 -3.89 -2.05 11.35
C LEU A 5 -2.69 -1.67 10.51
N VAL A 6 -1.64 -2.48 10.54
CA VAL A 6 -0.48 -2.29 9.66
C VAL A 6 -0.71 -3.16 8.44
N TYR A 7 -0.59 -2.60 7.25
CA TYR A 7 -0.79 -3.39 6.04
C TYR A 7 0.17 -3.03 4.92
N ASP A 8 0.36 -3.96 4.02
CA ASP A 8 1.19 -3.83 2.84
C ASP A 8 0.57 -4.61 1.69
N CYS A 9 0.66 -4.06 0.49
CA CYS A 9 0.11 -4.67 -0.72
C CYS A 9 1.23 -5.07 -1.67
N GLU A 10 1.02 -6.21 -2.35
CA GLU A 10 1.86 -6.62 -3.48
C GLU A 10 1.07 -6.47 -4.77
N ILE A 11 1.71 -5.96 -5.81
CA ILE A 11 1.08 -5.71 -7.09
C ILE A 11 1.24 -6.88 -8.06
N VAL A 12 0.31 -7.00 -9.00
CA VAL A 12 0.33 -8.05 -10.03
C VAL A 12 1.24 -7.67 -11.19
N ARG A 13 1.08 -6.44 -11.70
CA ARG A 13 1.86 -5.96 -12.84
C ARG A 13 2.98 -5.06 -12.37
N ALA A 14 4.16 -5.28 -12.91
CA ALA A 14 5.34 -4.53 -12.50
C ALA A 14 5.29 -3.08 -12.99
N ILE A 15 5.94 -2.21 -12.23
CA ILE A 15 6.14 -0.81 -12.64
C ILE A 15 7.35 -0.77 -13.55
N PRO A 16 7.22 -0.25 -14.78
CA PRO A 16 8.32 -0.26 -15.72
C PRO A 16 9.47 0.65 -15.27
N ASP A 17 10.70 0.17 -15.44
CA ASP A 17 11.89 0.97 -15.24
C ASP A 17 12.22 1.65 -16.58
N ARG A 18 12.13 2.97 -16.62
CA ARG A 18 12.42 3.74 -17.84
C ARG A 18 13.86 3.66 -18.29
N LYS A 19 14.76 3.23 -17.41
CA LYS A 19 16.20 3.11 -17.70
C LYS A 19 16.61 1.72 -18.16
N ALA A 20 15.69 0.78 -18.17
CA ALA A 20 15.95 -0.60 -18.55
C ALA A 20 14.94 -1.07 -19.58
N GLU A 21 15.32 -2.09 -20.37
CA GLU A 21 14.39 -2.72 -21.28
C GLU A 21 13.43 -3.62 -20.52
N PRO A 22 12.14 -3.68 -20.95
CA PRO A 22 11.19 -4.60 -20.32
C PRO A 22 11.67 -6.04 -20.40
N LEU A 23 11.51 -6.78 -19.32
CA LEU A 23 11.86 -8.18 -19.28
C LEU A 23 10.79 -9.03 -19.95
N PRO A 24 11.16 -10.08 -20.70
CA PRO A 24 10.18 -10.95 -21.33
C PRO A 24 9.39 -11.74 -20.29
N GLY A 25 8.11 -11.97 -20.57
CA GLY A 25 7.23 -12.75 -19.70
C GLY A 25 6.70 -12.01 -18.50
N ILE A 26 7.02 -10.73 -18.33
CA ILE A 26 6.52 -9.90 -17.23
C ILE A 26 5.49 -8.92 -17.77
N GLU A 27 4.33 -8.87 -17.11
CA GLU A 27 3.32 -7.87 -17.41
C GLU A 27 3.63 -6.58 -16.66
N TYR A 28 3.47 -5.46 -17.36
CA TYR A 28 3.74 -4.13 -16.82
C TYR A 28 2.50 -3.27 -16.82
N CYS A 29 2.35 -2.41 -15.81
CA CYS A 29 1.43 -1.29 -15.86
C CYS A 29 2.11 -0.10 -16.56
N GLU A 30 1.40 1.03 -16.68
CA GLU A 30 1.91 2.21 -17.37
C GLU A 30 2.99 2.95 -16.56
N GLY A 31 2.92 2.91 -15.24
CA GLY A 31 3.85 3.61 -14.38
C GLY A 31 3.38 3.67 -12.93
N TRP A 32 4.04 4.48 -12.14
CA TRP A 32 3.82 4.59 -10.70
C TRP A 32 2.43 5.11 -10.31
N ARG A 33 1.69 5.72 -11.22
CA ARG A 33 0.35 6.25 -10.95
C ARG A 33 -0.77 5.42 -11.55
N ASP A 34 -0.41 4.33 -12.21
CA ASP A 34 -1.37 3.48 -12.88
C ASP A 34 -1.94 2.42 -11.92
N PHE A 35 -2.54 2.87 -10.83
CA PHE A 35 -2.99 2.01 -9.75
C PHE A 35 -4.02 0.99 -10.19
N GLU A 36 -4.91 1.35 -11.12
CA GLU A 36 -5.93 0.43 -11.61
C GLU A 36 -5.33 -0.79 -12.32
N ASN A 37 -4.32 -0.56 -13.14
CA ASN A 37 -3.68 -1.63 -13.92
C ASN A 37 -2.61 -2.39 -13.15
N MET A 38 -2.10 -1.84 -12.04
CA MET A 38 -1.18 -2.57 -11.19
C MET A 38 -1.79 -3.88 -10.70
N GLY A 39 -3.05 -3.87 -10.32
CA GLY A 39 -3.70 -4.99 -9.67
C GLY A 39 -3.12 -5.22 -8.27
N ILE A 40 -3.81 -6.00 -7.47
CA ILE A 40 -3.32 -6.39 -6.15
C ILE A 40 -3.30 -7.92 -6.12
N SER A 41 -2.13 -8.49 -5.87
CA SER A 41 -2.00 -9.95 -5.76
C SER A 41 -2.31 -10.44 -4.35
N VAL A 42 -1.85 -9.71 -3.36
CA VAL A 42 -2.05 -10.07 -1.96
C VAL A 42 -1.95 -8.83 -1.08
N ILE A 43 -2.73 -8.81 -0.01
CA ILE A 43 -2.64 -7.82 1.05
C ILE A 43 -2.27 -8.56 2.33
N CYS A 44 -1.16 -8.16 2.94
CA CYS A 44 -0.72 -8.69 4.22
C CYS A 44 -0.95 -7.64 5.28
N ALA A 45 -1.52 -8.04 6.40
CA ALA A 45 -1.85 -7.10 7.47
C ALA A 45 -1.55 -7.70 8.85
N TYR A 46 -1.23 -6.82 9.79
CA TYR A 46 -1.25 -7.17 11.21
C TYR A 46 -2.34 -6.34 11.87
N ASP A 47 -3.31 -7.03 12.45
CA ASP A 47 -4.46 -6.42 13.10
C ASP A 47 -4.24 -6.40 14.63
N TYR A 48 -4.06 -5.22 15.19
CA TYR A 48 -3.81 -5.06 16.62
C TYR A 48 -5.06 -5.32 17.48
N GLU A 49 -6.25 -5.23 16.90
CA GLU A 49 -7.48 -5.55 17.64
C GLU A 49 -7.57 -7.02 17.98
N THR A 50 -7.23 -7.87 17.00
CA THR A 50 -7.29 -9.34 17.17
C THR A 50 -5.94 -9.96 17.48
N ASP A 51 -4.87 -9.18 17.43
CA ASP A 51 -3.49 -9.63 17.62
C ASP A 51 -3.13 -10.77 16.67
N ARG A 52 -3.42 -10.57 15.38
CA ARG A 52 -3.21 -11.58 14.36
C ARG A 52 -2.64 -11.01 13.08
N TYR A 53 -1.80 -11.80 12.42
CA TYR A 53 -1.46 -11.61 11.01
C TYR A 53 -2.62 -12.10 10.16
N ARG A 54 -2.92 -11.35 9.12
CA ARG A 54 -3.98 -11.69 8.17
C ARG A 54 -3.49 -11.51 6.75
N VAL A 55 -3.88 -12.44 5.88
CA VAL A 55 -3.54 -12.41 4.46
C VAL A 55 -4.84 -12.40 3.68
N PHE A 56 -4.96 -11.44 2.76
CA PHE A 56 -6.16 -11.30 1.93
C PHE A 56 -5.76 -11.51 0.47
N LEU A 57 -6.39 -12.48 -0.16
CA LEU A 57 -6.34 -12.66 -1.60
C LEU A 57 -7.55 -11.97 -2.22
N GLU A 58 -7.70 -12.05 -3.54
CA GLU A 58 -8.73 -11.31 -4.26
C GLU A 58 -10.13 -11.52 -3.67
N ASP A 59 -10.48 -12.75 -3.34
CA ASP A 59 -11.78 -13.08 -2.75
C ASP A 59 -11.99 -12.51 -1.34
N GLY A 60 -10.90 -12.13 -0.67
CA GLY A 60 -10.95 -11.52 0.65
C GLY A 60 -10.87 -9.98 0.64
N PHE A 61 -10.74 -9.35 -0.52
CA PHE A 61 -10.61 -7.89 -0.58
C PHE A 61 -11.84 -7.14 -0.07
N PRO A 62 -13.08 -7.58 -0.30
CA PRO A 62 -14.23 -6.93 0.32
C PRO A 62 -14.17 -6.94 1.85
N GLU A 63 -13.75 -8.02 2.46
CA GLU A 63 -13.55 -8.12 3.91
C GLU A 63 -12.47 -7.16 4.39
N PHE A 64 -11.35 -7.06 3.65
CA PHE A 64 -10.29 -6.12 3.97
C PHE A 64 -10.80 -4.68 3.89
N GLY A 65 -11.61 -4.35 2.88
CA GLY A 65 -12.23 -3.04 2.76
C GLY A 65 -13.09 -2.67 3.95
N GLU A 66 -13.88 -3.61 4.46
CA GLU A 66 -14.67 -3.41 5.68
C GLU A 66 -13.75 -3.17 6.88
N LEU A 67 -12.67 -3.94 6.98
CA LEU A 67 -11.70 -3.80 8.06
C LEU A 67 -11.07 -2.41 8.06
N LEU A 68 -10.74 -1.86 6.89
CA LEU A 68 -10.19 -0.52 6.76
C LEU A 68 -11.11 0.57 7.34
N THR A 69 -12.42 0.38 7.28
CA THR A 69 -13.36 1.35 7.85
C THR A 69 -13.37 1.31 9.37
N GLU A 70 -12.96 0.21 9.98
CA GLU A 70 -13.01 -0.01 11.42
C GLU A 70 -11.64 0.13 12.09
N ARG A 71 -10.61 0.46 11.34
CA ARG A 71 -9.24 0.56 11.83
C ARG A 71 -8.60 1.87 11.43
N THR A 72 -7.56 2.25 12.18
CA THR A 72 -6.63 3.28 11.72
C THR A 72 -5.45 2.57 11.06
N ALA A 73 -5.26 2.80 9.78
CA ALA A 73 -4.17 2.17 9.04
C ALA A 73 -2.83 2.81 9.42
N VAL A 74 -1.80 1.98 9.53
CA VAL A 74 -0.43 2.42 9.72
C VAL A 74 0.38 1.85 8.56
N ALA A 75 1.08 2.71 7.86
CA ALA A 75 1.85 2.30 6.69
C ALA A 75 3.08 3.18 6.54
N PHE A 76 4.06 2.72 5.78
CA PHE A 76 5.20 3.51 5.36
C PHE A 76 4.95 3.95 3.92
N ASN A 77 4.79 5.25 3.69
CA ASN A 77 4.41 5.83 2.41
C ASN A 77 3.03 5.35 1.91
N GLY A 78 2.15 4.95 2.84
CA GLY A 78 0.87 4.35 2.49
C GLY A 78 -0.10 5.33 1.84
N ARG A 79 -0.10 6.60 2.24
CA ARG A 79 -0.98 7.60 1.65
C ARG A 79 -0.70 7.83 0.17
N ALA A 80 0.56 7.74 -0.23
CA ALA A 80 0.98 7.97 -1.60
C ALA A 80 0.87 6.71 -2.47
N PHE A 81 0.87 5.54 -1.88
CA PHE A 81 0.87 4.28 -2.63
C PHE A 81 -0.25 3.32 -2.21
N ASP A 82 -0.13 2.67 -1.06
CA ASP A 82 -1.06 1.60 -0.66
C ASP A 82 -2.51 2.07 -0.60
N ASP A 83 -2.77 3.24 -0.02
CA ASP A 83 -4.13 3.78 0.07
C ASP A 83 -4.72 4.04 -1.32
N LYS A 84 -3.91 4.58 -2.22
CA LYS A 84 -4.36 4.84 -3.60
C LYS A 84 -4.59 3.56 -4.38
N LEU A 85 -3.76 2.55 -4.13
CA LEU A 85 -3.89 1.25 -4.78
C LEU A 85 -5.19 0.57 -4.34
N VAL A 86 -5.46 0.50 -3.04
CA VAL A 86 -6.70 -0.13 -2.55
C VAL A 86 -7.94 0.66 -2.98
N ALA A 87 -7.86 1.99 -3.00
CA ALA A 87 -8.96 2.83 -3.47
C ALA A 87 -9.26 2.58 -4.95
N ALA A 88 -8.25 2.41 -5.78
CA ALA A 88 -8.41 2.12 -7.20
C ALA A 88 -9.09 0.76 -7.43
N HIS A 89 -9.04 -0.13 -6.46
CA HIS A 89 -9.66 -1.44 -6.53
C HIS A 89 -10.96 -1.53 -5.72
N GLY A 90 -11.59 -0.38 -5.45
CA GLY A 90 -12.92 -0.31 -4.88
C GLY A 90 -12.99 -0.45 -3.36
N MET A 91 -11.86 -0.47 -2.67
CA MET A 91 -11.86 -0.53 -1.21
C MET A 91 -11.85 0.88 -0.63
N PRO A 92 -12.64 1.13 0.43
CA PRO A 92 -12.65 2.45 1.05
C PRO A 92 -11.34 2.70 1.80
N THR A 93 -10.85 3.95 1.75
CA THR A 93 -9.72 4.36 2.57
C THR A 93 -10.22 5.31 3.65
N GLY A 94 -9.64 5.18 4.82
CA GLY A 94 -9.96 6.02 5.96
C GLY A 94 -8.72 6.73 6.48
N ASP A 95 -8.62 6.80 7.81
CA ASP A 95 -7.48 7.42 8.46
C ASP A 95 -6.24 6.55 8.32
N THR A 96 -5.18 7.12 7.75
CA THR A 96 -3.89 6.44 7.64
C THR A 96 -2.83 7.24 8.36
N TYR A 97 -2.15 6.60 9.30
CA TYR A 97 -0.96 7.14 9.95
C TYR A 97 0.24 6.72 9.11
N ASP A 98 0.80 7.68 8.38
CA ASP A 98 1.91 7.42 7.46
C ASP A 98 3.24 7.70 8.16
N LEU A 99 3.97 6.64 8.48
CA LEU A 99 5.25 6.75 9.19
C LEU A 99 6.28 7.56 8.41
N LEU A 100 6.28 7.49 7.09
CA LEU A 100 7.21 8.29 6.29
C LEU A 100 6.94 9.78 6.45
N VAL A 101 5.68 10.19 6.41
CA VAL A 101 5.27 11.59 6.59
C VAL A 101 5.66 12.06 8.00
N GLU A 102 5.44 11.22 9.01
CA GLU A 102 5.81 11.56 10.39
C GLU A 102 7.32 11.68 10.58
N ILE A 103 8.10 10.83 9.90
CA ILE A 103 9.56 10.93 9.93
C ILE A 103 10.03 12.22 9.27
N TRP A 104 9.46 12.59 8.14
CA TRP A 104 9.76 13.86 7.49
C TRP A 104 9.49 15.05 8.42
N ALA A 105 8.33 15.05 9.06
CA ALA A 105 7.96 16.11 9.98
C ALA A 105 8.91 16.20 11.19
N ALA A 106 9.21 15.06 11.79
CA ALA A 106 10.08 15.01 12.98
C ALA A 106 11.53 15.41 12.67
N ALA A 107 12.02 15.09 11.48
CA ALA A 107 13.39 15.38 11.06
C ALA A 107 13.53 16.73 10.33
N GLY A 108 12.44 17.46 10.12
CA GLY A 108 12.45 18.71 9.34
C GLY A 108 12.71 18.48 7.86
N LEU A 109 12.37 17.31 7.34
CA LEU A 109 12.57 16.92 5.95
C LEU A 109 11.24 17.05 5.18
N GLY A 110 11.33 17.05 3.85
CA GLY A 110 10.17 17.11 2.99
C GLY A 110 10.09 15.91 2.06
N PRO A 111 9.05 15.89 1.18
CA PRO A 111 8.83 14.77 0.26
C PRO A 111 9.97 14.50 -0.70
N GLU A 112 10.88 15.44 -0.90
CA GLU A 112 12.06 15.28 -1.73
C GLU A 112 13.09 14.33 -1.11
N PHE A 113 13.03 14.13 0.20
CA PHE A 113 13.94 13.20 0.87
C PHE A 113 13.49 11.76 0.64
N ARG A 114 14.42 10.91 0.24
CA ARG A 114 14.15 9.51 0.01
C ARG A 114 15.12 8.65 0.78
N PHE A 115 14.58 7.63 1.42
CA PHE A 115 15.40 6.59 2.01
C PHE A 115 15.90 5.65 0.90
N ALA A 116 17.11 5.14 1.05
CA ALA A 116 17.57 4.07 0.19
C ALA A 116 16.79 2.81 0.56
N THR A 117 15.86 2.42 -0.31
CA THR A 117 15.07 1.22 -0.09
C THR A 117 15.50 0.14 -1.05
N HIS A 118 15.68 -1.05 -0.51
CA HIS A 118 15.96 -2.24 -1.29
C HIS A 118 14.79 -3.20 -1.04
N SER A 119 13.88 -3.18 -1.95
CA SER A 119 12.76 -4.11 -1.91
C SER A 119 12.97 -5.22 -2.92
#